data_db5d9db9a881e61892b1995473018db8
#
_entry.id   db5d9db9a881e61892b1995473018db8
#
_cell.length_a   1.000
_cell.length_b   1.000
_cell.length_c   1.000
_cell.angle_alpha   90.00
_cell.angle_beta   90.00
_cell.angle_gamma   90.00
#
_symmetry.space_group_name_H-M   'P 1'
#
loop_
_entity.id
_entity.type
_entity.pdbx_description
1 polymer ?
#
loop_
_entity_poly.entity_id
_entity_poly.type
_entity_poly.pdbx_seq_one_letter_code
_entity_poly.pdbx_strand_id
1 'polypeptide(L)'
;MRPEDNRWKVATADKPVTFPFKKVGHSWLSGVEGPTFGQHYDTSPYNWVGLALFKKALEGGPAVRYAGWDGNLGVPADQLLGAIESALGVRPVMIRGGENGNGSCTYSSEDTMLSVQIVEAGRAVSVNIATVNEDVVQKSTALFDRVVIQDNPEAGLVFSLTKNMHGYEIRRLGAAGTTLERGNYNQQVLADYDHVVSDLASESPCGRLTILSGSPGTGKTYLVRSMLGAVKQAAFVVVPPHLIPELGSPEILPALTQAKNEFNGPIVLILEDADKVLVDRGQGDMAAISSMLNLGDGILGAVLDIRILATTNAEKLVMDPATRRRGRLCRYIQVDPLQPAVAASAFQRLTGRASPRYGAPTSLADVYGDARDAGWVAPPIASHRPTAKPYVL
;
A
#
# COMPACT_ATOMS: atom_id res chain seq x y z
N MET A 1 22.35 5.71 -23.54
CA MET A 1 21.86 6.64 -22.52
C MET A 1 20.41 6.26 -22.26
N ARG A 2 20.10 5.75 -21.06
CA ARG A 2 18.69 5.51 -20.66
C ARG A 2 18.06 6.87 -20.37
N PRO A 3 16.72 7.03 -20.51
CA PRO A 3 16.05 8.28 -20.17
C PRO A 3 16.42 8.66 -18.74
N GLU A 4 16.72 9.94 -18.54
CA GLU A 4 17.20 10.54 -17.31
C GLU A 4 16.47 10.01 -16.11
N ASP A 5 17.19 9.37 -15.20
CA ASP A 5 16.67 8.91 -13.91
C ASP A 5 16.28 10.15 -13.08
N ASN A 6 15.01 10.51 -13.15
CA ASN A 6 14.43 11.73 -12.57
C ASN A 6 14.45 11.73 -11.02
N ARG A 7 15.14 10.74 -10.40
CA ARG A 7 15.24 10.56 -8.96
C ARG A 7 16.19 11.58 -8.31
N TRP A 8 17.30 11.87 -9.00
CA TRP A 8 18.27 12.82 -8.49
C TRP A 8 17.82 14.25 -8.72
N LYS A 9 17.80 15.02 -7.64
CA LYS A 9 17.51 16.45 -7.66
C LYS A 9 18.78 17.21 -7.33
N VAL A 10 18.89 18.43 -7.85
CA VAL A 10 20.08 19.28 -7.68
C VAL A 10 19.68 20.56 -6.97
N ALA A 11 20.38 20.89 -5.89
CA ALA A 11 20.25 22.14 -5.18
C ALA A 11 21.46 23.03 -5.46
N THR A 12 21.21 24.27 -5.86
CA THR A 12 22.23 25.31 -6.07
C THR A 12 21.79 26.60 -5.37
N ALA A 13 22.69 27.57 -5.25
CA ALA A 13 22.36 28.87 -4.68
C ALA A 13 21.20 29.57 -5.44
N ASP A 14 21.15 29.40 -6.77
CA ASP A 14 20.13 30.04 -7.63
C ASP A 14 18.81 29.23 -7.69
N LYS A 15 18.82 27.99 -7.25
CA LYS A 15 17.65 27.11 -7.23
C LYS A 15 17.55 26.39 -5.88
N PRO A 16 17.11 27.08 -4.84
CA PRO A 16 16.89 26.45 -3.54
C PRO A 16 15.79 25.38 -3.66
N VAL A 17 16.02 24.25 -2.99
CA VAL A 17 15.08 23.15 -2.98
C VAL A 17 14.16 23.29 -1.79
N THR A 18 12.86 23.26 -2.06
CA THR A 18 11.85 23.11 -1.02
C THR A 18 11.73 21.62 -0.70
N PHE A 19 12.22 21.20 0.47
CA PHE A 19 11.97 19.85 0.95
C PHE A 19 10.54 19.76 1.50
N PRO A 20 9.80 18.69 1.23
CA PRO A 20 8.53 18.43 1.88
C PRO A 20 8.75 17.92 3.31
N PHE A 21 9.37 18.72 4.16
CA PHE A 21 9.53 18.36 5.56
C PHE A 21 8.25 18.66 6.33
N LYS A 22 7.76 17.66 7.10
CA LYS A 22 6.69 17.89 8.08
C LYS A 22 7.15 18.93 9.11
N LYS A 23 6.34 19.93 9.29
CA LYS A 23 6.49 20.99 10.30
C LYS A 23 6.50 20.42 11.72
N VAL A 24 7.62 20.48 12.44
CA VAL A 24 7.69 20.29 13.90
C VAL A 24 8.31 21.57 14.51
N GLY A 25 7.56 22.22 15.38
CA GLY A 25 7.97 23.53 15.91
C GLY A 25 9.04 23.46 17.00
N HIS A 26 10.20 24.01 16.76
CA HIS A 26 11.14 24.41 17.81
C HIS A 26 11.88 25.70 17.48
N SER A 27 11.91 26.61 18.46
CA SER A 27 12.34 28.03 18.38
C SER A 27 13.83 28.27 18.32
N TRP A 28 14.69 27.27 18.30
CA TRP A 28 16.14 27.45 18.41
C TRP A 28 16.89 27.61 17.07
N LEU A 29 16.16 27.54 15.96
CA LEU A 29 16.68 27.84 14.60
C LEU A 29 16.38 29.27 14.15
N SER A 30 16.00 30.17 15.04
CA SER A 30 15.65 31.56 14.76
C SER A 30 16.84 32.46 14.38
N GLY A 31 17.87 31.92 13.76
CA GLY A 31 19.03 32.67 13.29
C GLY A 31 19.52 32.26 11.90
N VAL A 32 18.82 31.40 11.19
CA VAL A 32 19.15 31.01 9.82
C VAL A 32 18.24 31.77 8.88
N GLU A 33 18.65 32.97 8.48
CA GLU A 33 18.06 33.71 7.38
C GLU A 33 18.50 33.04 6.06
N GLY A 34 17.62 32.25 5.47
CA GLY A 34 17.75 31.67 4.15
C GLY A 34 16.36 31.46 3.56
N PRO A 35 16.23 31.19 2.24
CA PRO A 35 14.93 30.99 1.62
C PRO A 35 14.19 29.91 2.39
N THR A 36 13.11 30.30 3.03
CA THR A 36 12.19 29.62 3.93
C THR A 36 12.35 28.11 3.98
N PHE A 37 13.27 27.62 4.78
CA PHE A 37 13.14 26.30 5.35
C PHE A 37 11.91 26.38 6.27
N GLY A 38 10.83 25.70 5.89
CA GLY A 38 9.60 25.72 6.64
C GLY A 38 9.85 25.47 8.13
N GLN A 39 9.13 26.14 8.99
CA GLN A 39 9.32 26.24 10.46
C GLN A 39 9.20 24.92 11.25
N HIS A 40 9.39 23.76 10.63
CA HIS A 40 9.20 22.47 11.27
C HIS A 40 10.24 21.48 10.81
N TYR A 41 11.20 21.25 11.66
CA TYR A 41 12.17 20.17 11.55
C TYR A 41 11.72 19.04 12.46
N ASP A 42 11.57 17.85 11.88
CA ASP A 42 11.66 16.64 12.66
C ASP A 42 13.03 16.66 13.35
N THR A 43 13.07 16.45 14.66
CA THR A 43 14.30 16.41 15.46
C THR A 43 15.15 15.18 15.17
N SER A 44 14.89 14.47 14.08
CA SER A 44 15.74 13.37 13.65
C SER A 44 17.09 13.91 13.17
N PRO A 45 18.20 13.27 13.54
CA PRO A 45 19.56 13.64 13.11
C PRO A 45 19.76 13.72 11.61
N TYR A 46 18.81 13.16 10.85
CA TYR A 46 18.76 13.17 9.38
C TYR A 46 18.82 14.55 8.78
N ASN A 47 18.24 15.54 9.46
CA ASN A 47 18.10 16.87 8.91
C ASN A 47 19.36 17.73 9.08
N TRP A 48 20.19 17.44 10.09
CA TRP A 48 21.31 18.30 10.45
C TRP A 48 22.45 18.31 9.44
N VAL A 49 22.78 17.18 8.90
CA VAL A 49 23.98 17.07 8.06
C VAL A 49 23.61 17.35 6.59
N GLY A 50 22.40 16.99 6.17
CA GLY A 50 21.84 17.50 4.92
C GLY A 50 21.82 19.02 4.92
N LEU A 51 21.39 19.62 6.03
CA LEU A 51 21.41 21.08 6.21
C LEU A 51 22.80 21.67 6.07
N ALA A 52 23.84 21.03 6.60
CA ALA A 52 25.21 21.51 6.51
C ALA A 52 25.73 21.49 5.06
N LEU A 53 25.43 20.45 4.29
CA LEU A 53 25.79 20.39 2.88
C LEU A 53 25.02 21.44 2.06
N PHE A 54 23.73 21.61 2.32
CA PHE A 54 22.92 22.64 1.67
C PHE A 54 23.38 24.06 2.06
N LYS A 55 23.72 24.30 3.31
CA LYS A 55 24.30 25.57 3.74
C LYS A 55 25.59 25.88 2.98
N LYS A 56 26.47 24.90 2.83
CA LYS A 56 27.70 25.04 2.03
C LYS A 56 27.41 25.40 0.58
N ALA A 57 26.39 24.77 -0.04
CA ALA A 57 25.97 25.08 -1.40
C ALA A 57 25.38 26.48 -1.54
N LEU A 58 24.61 26.95 -0.54
CA LEU A 58 24.06 28.31 -0.49
C LEU A 58 25.15 29.37 -0.32
N GLU A 59 26.24 29.04 0.33
CA GLU A 59 27.42 29.91 0.50
C GLU A 59 28.35 29.92 -0.73
N GLY A 60 27.89 29.44 -1.89
CA GLY A 60 28.66 29.40 -3.13
C GLY A 60 29.52 28.14 -3.31
N GLY A 61 29.27 27.11 -2.53
CA GLY A 61 29.90 25.82 -2.67
C GLY A 61 29.34 24.99 -3.85
N PRO A 62 29.86 23.78 -4.05
CA PRO A 62 29.43 22.92 -5.13
C PRO A 62 27.93 22.55 -5.00
N ALA A 63 27.28 22.31 -6.14
CA ALA A 63 25.89 21.87 -6.19
C ALA A 63 25.69 20.55 -5.41
N VAL A 64 24.70 20.51 -4.55
CA VAL A 64 24.32 19.29 -3.82
C VAL A 64 23.31 18.51 -4.63
N ARG A 65 23.61 17.24 -4.84
CA ARG A 65 22.66 16.27 -5.40
C ARG A 65 22.07 15.44 -4.28
N TYR A 66 20.77 15.18 -4.34
CA TYR A 66 20.09 14.37 -3.35
C TYR A 66 19.09 13.44 -4.01
N ALA A 67 18.90 12.28 -3.39
CA ALA A 67 17.94 11.28 -3.82
C ALA A 67 17.42 10.48 -2.62
N GLY A 68 16.29 9.80 -2.81
CA GLY A 68 15.70 8.88 -1.85
C GLY A 68 15.28 7.57 -2.50
N TRP A 69 15.36 6.50 -1.73
CA TRP A 69 14.83 5.19 -2.06
C TRP A 69 13.98 4.70 -0.90
N ASP A 70 12.73 4.37 -1.20
CA ASP A 70 11.79 3.80 -0.26
C ASP A 70 11.29 2.48 -0.82
N GLY A 71 11.19 1.46 0.02
CA GLY A 71 10.73 0.15 -0.43
C GLY A 71 11.06 -0.96 0.56
N ASN A 72 11.07 -2.18 0.06
CA ASN A 72 11.42 -3.36 0.84
C ASN A 72 12.89 -3.73 0.66
N LEU A 73 13.52 -4.20 1.73
CA LEU A 73 14.89 -4.71 1.66
C LEU A 73 14.94 -6.05 0.92
N GLY A 74 15.75 -6.10 -0.14
CA GLY A 74 16.05 -7.32 -0.88
C GLY A 74 17.17 -8.16 -0.28
N VAL A 75 17.87 -7.62 0.72
CA VAL A 75 18.99 -8.26 1.43
C VAL A 75 18.82 -8.11 2.94
N PRO A 76 19.47 -8.88 3.77
CA PRO A 76 19.54 -8.63 5.22
C PRO A 76 20.06 -7.23 5.53
N ALA A 77 19.54 -6.62 6.61
CA ALA A 77 19.87 -5.25 6.99
C ALA A 77 21.38 -5.03 7.24
N ASP A 78 22.03 -5.98 7.88
CA ASP A 78 23.48 -5.96 8.14
C ASP A 78 24.30 -5.98 6.84
N GLN A 79 23.87 -6.71 5.84
CA GLN A 79 24.51 -6.69 4.51
C GLN A 79 24.35 -5.32 3.82
N LEU A 80 23.18 -4.70 3.91
CA LEU A 80 23.00 -3.34 3.38
C LEU A 80 23.94 -2.37 4.05
N LEU A 81 24.00 -2.37 5.40
CA LEU A 81 24.83 -1.45 6.16
C LEU A 81 26.31 -1.63 5.82
N GLY A 82 26.82 -2.86 5.74
CA GLY A 82 28.19 -3.15 5.33
C GLY A 82 28.49 -2.76 3.87
N ALA A 83 27.54 -2.97 2.96
CA ALA A 83 27.69 -2.59 1.56
C ALA A 83 27.75 -1.06 1.36
N ILE A 84 27.02 -0.29 2.18
CA ILE A 84 27.07 1.19 2.17
C ILE A 84 28.48 1.69 2.50
N GLU A 85 29.08 1.19 3.57
CA GLU A 85 30.41 1.61 3.99
C GLU A 85 31.46 1.32 2.93
N SER A 86 31.45 0.09 2.40
CA SER A 86 32.43 -0.35 1.41
C SER A 86 32.26 0.28 0.03
N ALA A 87 31.02 0.47 -0.44
CA ALA A 87 30.77 1.00 -1.77
C ALA A 87 30.87 2.53 -1.87
N LEU A 88 30.42 3.24 -0.84
CA LEU A 88 30.31 4.72 -0.88
C LEU A 88 31.43 5.44 -0.13
N GLY A 89 32.29 4.73 0.61
CA GLY A 89 33.40 5.32 1.37
C GLY A 89 32.93 6.21 2.51
N VAL A 90 31.72 6.01 3.00
CA VAL A 90 31.13 6.75 4.13
C VAL A 90 31.31 5.96 5.43
N ARG A 91 31.30 6.67 6.57
CA ARG A 91 31.40 6.02 7.89
C ARG A 91 30.13 6.29 8.71
N PRO A 92 29.70 5.33 9.54
CA PRO A 92 28.58 5.54 10.41
C PRO A 92 28.93 6.58 11.48
N VAL A 93 28.11 7.60 11.61
CA VAL A 93 28.26 8.67 12.63
C VAL A 93 27.19 8.56 13.71
N MET A 94 26.09 7.89 13.42
CA MET A 94 25.04 7.62 14.38
C MET A 94 24.33 6.32 14.04
N ILE A 95 24.18 5.45 15.03
CA ILE A 95 23.44 4.21 14.94
C ILE A 95 22.41 4.21 16.06
N ARG A 96 21.14 4.02 15.72
CA ARG A 96 20.05 3.78 16.67
C ARG A 96 19.47 2.43 16.35
N GLY A 97 19.67 1.47 17.24
CA GLY A 97 18.98 0.18 17.22
C GLY A 97 17.65 0.29 17.93
N GLY A 98 16.63 -0.32 17.40
CA GLY A 98 15.34 -0.53 18.03
C GLY A 98 15.09 -2.01 18.28
N GLU A 99 14.06 -2.31 19.05
CA GLU A 99 13.58 -3.68 19.21
C GLU A 99 13.08 -4.23 17.86
N ASN A 100 13.13 -5.54 17.69
CA ASN A 100 12.60 -6.25 16.53
C ASN A 100 13.25 -5.90 15.17
N GLY A 101 14.55 -5.54 15.14
CA GLY A 101 15.26 -5.28 13.88
C GLY A 101 14.96 -3.92 13.25
N ASN A 102 14.21 -3.07 13.93
CA ASN A 102 14.03 -1.68 13.53
C ASN A 102 15.28 -0.88 13.92
N GLY A 103 15.61 0.11 13.12
CA GLY A 103 16.76 0.96 13.46
C GLY A 103 16.99 2.04 12.42
N SER A 104 17.94 2.89 12.73
CA SER A 104 18.41 3.91 11.80
C SER A 104 19.92 4.07 11.90
N CYS A 105 20.53 4.31 10.77
CA CYS A 105 21.96 4.60 10.69
C CYS A 105 22.18 5.84 9.82
N THR A 106 23.00 6.74 10.32
CA THR A 106 23.44 7.92 9.57
C THR A 106 24.93 7.78 9.29
N TYR A 107 25.29 7.97 8.03
CA TYR A 107 26.66 7.93 7.53
C TYR A 107 27.09 9.30 7.05
N SER A 108 28.38 9.59 7.12
CA SER A 108 28.96 10.84 6.62
C SER A 108 30.36 10.64 6.08
N SER A 109 30.71 11.46 5.10
CA SER A 109 32.08 11.80 4.69
C SER A 109 32.19 13.32 4.52
N GLU A 110 33.29 13.83 3.97
CA GLU A 110 33.46 15.26 3.73
C GLU A 110 32.47 15.84 2.70
N ASP A 111 31.99 15.02 1.77
CA ASP A 111 31.24 15.41 0.60
C ASP A 111 29.86 14.69 0.48
N THR A 112 29.60 13.78 1.40
CA THR A 112 28.40 12.91 1.33
C THR A 112 27.78 12.72 2.70
N MET A 113 26.47 12.72 2.71
CA MET A 113 25.68 12.27 3.82
C MET A 113 24.59 11.33 3.38
N LEU A 114 24.38 10.30 4.19
CA LEU A 114 23.40 9.28 3.96
C LEU A 114 22.67 8.93 5.25
N SER A 115 21.36 8.77 5.18
CA SER A 115 20.56 8.20 6.26
C SER A 115 19.84 6.96 5.79
N VAL A 116 19.82 5.93 6.61
CA VAL A 116 19.08 4.70 6.39
C VAL A 116 18.16 4.49 7.57
N GLN A 117 16.89 4.31 7.31
CA GLN A 117 15.91 3.92 8.30
C GLN A 117 15.34 2.56 7.91
N ILE A 118 15.38 1.62 8.84
CA ILE A 118 14.87 0.26 8.67
C ILE A 118 13.74 0.07 9.69
N VAL A 119 12.59 -0.34 9.21
CA VAL A 119 11.37 -0.54 10.00
C VAL A 119 10.72 -1.87 9.67
N GLU A 120 9.64 -2.21 10.34
CA GLU A 120 8.86 -3.43 10.10
C GLU A 120 9.70 -4.71 10.24
N ALA A 121 10.40 -4.83 11.36
CA ALA A 121 11.27 -5.99 11.63
C ALA A 121 12.36 -6.22 10.56
N GLY A 122 12.92 -5.13 10.04
CA GLY A 122 13.99 -5.19 9.05
C GLY A 122 13.54 -5.38 7.61
N ARG A 123 12.25 -5.20 7.31
CA ARG A 123 11.70 -5.41 5.96
C ARG A 123 11.62 -4.13 5.14
N ALA A 124 11.07 -3.07 5.70
CA ALA A 124 10.96 -1.80 5.00
C ALA A 124 12.19 -0.94 5.25
N VAL A 125 12.63 -0.25 4.22
CA VAL A 125 13.79 0.64 4.26
C VAL A 125 13.48 1.96 3.58
N SER A 126 13.93 3.04 4.21
CA SER A 126 14.02 4.37 3.60
C SER A 126 15.48 4.81 3.62
N VAL A 127 15.98 5.18 2.46
CA VAL A 127 17.34 5.67 2.27
C VAL A 127 17.27 7.08 1.72
N ASN A 128 17.97 8.02 2.34
CA ASN A 128 18.10 9.38 1.86
C ASN A 128 19.57 9.76 1.78
N ILE A 129 20.02 10.28 0.64
CA ILE A 129 21.39 10.67 0.39
C ILE A 129 21.48 12.11 -0.12
N ALA A 130 22.47 12.84 0.35
CA ALA A 130 22.89 14.11 -0.19
C ALA A 130 24.41 14.08 -0.42
N THR A 131 24.87 14.48 -1.60
CA THR A 131 26.29 14.45 -1.96
C THR A 131 26.63 15.54 -2.96
N VAL A 132 27.89 15.99 -2.92
CA VAL A 132 28.50 16.83 -3.99
C VAL A 132 29.41 16.02 -4.90
N ASN A 133 29.55 14.72 -4.66
CA ASN A 133 30.45 13.82 -5.37
C ASN A 133 29.71 12.99 -6.42
N GLU A 134 30.07 13.14 -7.68
CA GLU A 134 29.44 12.45 -8.82
C GLU A 134 29.65 10.93 -8.79
N ASP A 135 30.80 10.46 -8.32
CA ASP A 135 31.09 9.03 -8.19
C ASP A 135 30.17 8.37 -7.17
N VAL A 136 29.89 9.07 -6.08
CA VAL A 136 28.90 8.62 -5.07
C VAL A 136 27.49 8.56 -5.65
N VAL A 137 27.11 9.51 -6.52
CA VAL A 137 25.81 9.47 -7.23
C VAL A 137 25.65 8.17 -8.01
N GLN A 138 26.65 7.79 -8.80
CA GLN A 138 26.60 6.58 -9.62
C GLN A 138 26.61 5.30 -8.75
N LYS A 139 27.50 5.23 -7.76
CA LYS A 139 27.61 4.07 -6.88
C LYS A 139 26.37 3.86 -6.02
N SER A 140 25.80 4.93 -5.47
CA SER A 140 24.57 4.83 -4.67
C SER A 140 23.38 4.41 -5.50
N THR A 141 23.23 4.92 -6.73
CA THR A 141 22.20 4.48 -7.66
C THR A 141 22.32 2.98 -7.94
N ALA A 142 23.52 2.53 -8.31
CA ALA A 142 23.77 1.10 -8.59
C ALA A 142 23.53 0.20 -7.37
N LEU A 143 23.90 0.67 -6.15
CA LEU A 143 23.68 -0.07 -4.92
C LEU A 143 22.19 -0.13 -4.56
N PHE A 144 21.54 1.03 -4.42
CA PHE A 144 20.18 1.08 -3.87
C PHE A 144 19.11 0.60 -4.85
N ASP A 145 19.26 0.81 -6.16
CA ASP A 145 18.36 0.23 -7.16
C ASP A 145 18.39 -1.31 -7.17
N ARG A 146 19.48 -1.88 -6.68
CA ARG A 146 19.65 -3.33 -6.57
C ARG A 146 19.10 -3.91 -5.28
N VAL A 147 19.25 -3.20 -4.16
CA VAL A 147 18.95 -3.74 -2.81
C VAL A 147 17.65 -3.21 -2.23
N VAL A 148 17.19 -2.03 -2.65
CA VAL A 148 15.90 -1.48 -2.27
C VAL A 148 14.88 -1.79 -3.35
N ILE A 149 14.04 -2.74 -3.06
CA ILE A 149 13.00 -3.16 -3.98
C ILE A 149 11.84 -2.22 -3.81
N GLN A 150 11.63 -1.40 -4.81
CA GLN A 150 10.42 -0.59 -4.87
C GLN A 150 9.22 -1.51 -4.97
N ASP A 151 8.18 -1.19 -4.22
CA ASP A 151 6.91 -1.85 -4.40
C ASP A 151 6.51 -1.76 -5.89
N ASN A 152 6.03 -2.89 -6.42
CA ASN A 152 5.59 -2.92 -7.81
C ASN A 152 4.57 -1.80 -8.03
N PRO A 153 4.87 -0.80 -8.89
CA PRO A 153 3.92 0.27 -9.17
C PRO A 153 2.62 -0.24 -9.83
N GLU A 154 2.62 -1.53 -10.20
CA GLU A 154 1.45 -2.22 -10.76
C GLU A 154 0.54 -2.85 -9.70
N ALA A 155 0.93 -2.89 -8.43
CA ALA A 155 0.12 -3.43 -7.35
C ALA A 155 -0.45 -2.32 -6.46
N GLY A 156 -1.67 -2.50 -5.97
CA GLY A 156 -2.28 -1.59 -5.01
C GLY A 156 -1.58 -1.65 -3.65
N LEU A 157 -1.41 -0.52 -3.01
CA LEU A 157 -0.84 -0.44 -1.67
C LEU A 157 -1.84 -0.96 -0.64
N VAL A 158 -1.38 -1.89 0.19
CA VAL A 158 -2.20 -2.52 1.22
C VAL A 158 -1.69 -2.15 2.60
N PHE A 159 -2.63 -1.76 3.43
CA PHE A 159 -2.43 -1.39 4.83
C PHE A 159 -3.30 -2.27 5.73
N SER A 160 -3.00 -2.32 7.00
CA SER A 160 -3.86 -2.92 8.04
C SER A 160 -4.24 -1.87 9.06
N LEU A 161 -5.50 -1.86 9.46
CA LEU A 161 -5.95 -1.14 10.64
C LEU A 161 -5.58 -1.94 11.89
N THR A 162 -4.92 -1.31 12.84
CA THR A 162 -4.56 -1.90 14.15
C THR A 162 -5.00 -0.98 15.28
N LYS A 163 -5.23 -1.55 16.47
CA LYS A 163 -5.52 -0.79 17.68
C LYS A 163 -4.46 -1.12 18.72
N ASN A 164 -3.89 -0.10 19.33
CA ASN A 164 -2.92 -0.21 20.41
C ASN A 164 -3.33 0.68 21.60
N MET A 165 -2.48 0.80 22.62
CA MET A 165 -2.74 1.63 23.82
C MET A 165 -2.88 3.13 23.50
N HIS A 166 -2.43 3.58 22.34
CA HIS A 166 -2.47 4.99 21.92
C HIS A 166 -3.59 5.28 20.93
N GLY A 167 -4.43 4.29 20.61
CA GLY A 167 -5.54 4.43 19.67
C GLY A 167 -5.39 3.57 18.41
N TYR A 168 -5.99 4.04 17.31
CA TYR A 168 -5.91 3.35 16.02
C TYR A 168 -4.71 3.82 15.22
N GLU A 169 -4.12 2.87 14.49
CA GLU A 169 -2.98 3.09 13.61
C GLU A 169 -3.20 2.35 12.29
N ILE A 170 -2.83 2.96 11.18
CA ILE A 170 -2.81 2.31 9.87
C ILE A 170 -1.36 2.00 9.52
N ARG A 171 -1.07 0.68 9.40
CA ARG A 171 0.28 0.17 9.09
C ARG A 171 0.32 -0.37 7.68
N ARG A 172 1.33 0.03 6.93
CA ARG A 172 1.59 -0.53 5.60
C ARG A 172 2.01 -1.99 5.71
N LEU A 173 1.34 -2.86 4.93
CA LEU A 173 1.68 -4.29 4.80
C LEU A 173 2.54 -4.57 3.56
N GLY A 174 2.45 -3.73 2.55
CA GLY A 174 3.13 -3.90 1.28
C GLY A 174 2.23 -3.60 0.10
N ALA A 175 2.50 -4.23 -1.03
CA ALA A 175 1.68 -4.16 -2.21
C ALA A 175 1.08 -5.53 -2.53
N ALA A 176 -0.18 -5.57 -2.87
CA ALA A 176 -0.87 -6.79 -3.26
C ALA A 176 -1.78 -6.52 -4.46
N GLY A 177 -1.98 -7.55 -5.23
CA GLY A 177 -2.86 -7.52 -6.38
C GLY A 177 -2.66 -8.78 -7.21
N THR A 178 -3.65 -9.09 -8.01
CA THR A 178 -3.58 -10.18 -8.98
C THR A 178 -4.34 -9.78 -10.22
N THR A 179 -3.96 -10.32 -11.36
CA THR A 179 -4.73 -10.14 -12.59
C THR A 179 -6.01 -10.97 -12.50
N LEU A 180 -7.14 -10.38 -12.86
CA LEU A 180 -8.43 -11.08 -12.88
C LEU A 180 -8.45 -12.16 -13.95
N GLU A 181 -8.68 -13.41 -13.54
CA GLU A 181 -8.97 -14.50 -14.45
C GLU A 181 -10.46 -14.44 -14.83
N ARG A 182 -10.78 -13.68 -15.87
CA ARG A 182 -12.15 -13.36 -16.27
C ARG A 182 -13.00 -14.60 -16.57
N GLY A 183 -12.40 -15.67 -17.08
CA GLY A 183 -13.09 -16.92 -17.36
C GLY A 183 -13.60 -17.69 -16.13
N ASN A 184 -13.31 -17.20 -14.93
CA ASN A 184 -13.82 -17.75 -13.67
C ASN A 184 -15.18 -17.15 -13.24
N TYR A 185 -15.71 -16.20 -14.00
CA TYR A 185 -16.92 -15.47 -13.60
C TYR A 185 -17.90 -15.33 -14.76
N ASN A 186 -19.18 -15.20 -14.44
CA ASN A 186 -20.20 -14.90 -15.44
C ASN A 186 -20.12 -13.44 -15.90
N GLN A 187 -20.78 -13.12 -17.03
CA GLN A 187 -20.73 -11.78 -17.62
C GLN A 187 -21.29 -10.69 -16.71
N GLN A 188 -22.30 -10.99 -15.89
CA GLN A 188 -22.90 -10.00 -14.99
C GLN A 188 -21.90 -9.62 -13.89
N VAL A 189 -21.24 -10.60 -13.26
CA VAL A 189 -20.17 -10.34 -12.26
C VAL A 189 -19.04 -9.55 -12.87
N LEU A 190 -18.65 -9.85 -14.12
CA LEU A 190 -17.58 -9.12 -14.81
C LEU A 190 -17.97 -7.67 -15.13
N ALA A 191 -19.22 -7.44 -15.56
CA ALA A 191 -19.70 -6.07 -15.81
C ALA A 191 -19.76 -5.24 -14.51
N ASP A 192 -20.24 -5.85 -13.42
CA ASP A 192 -20.27 -5.21 -12.11
C ASP A 192 -18.85 -4.96 -11.56
N TYR A 193 -17.94 -5.91 -11.77
CA TYR A 193 -16.50 -5.74 -11.43
C TYR A 193 -15.88 -4.57 -12.18
N ASP A 194 -16.06 -4.50 -13.50
CA ASP A 194 -15.50 -3.43 -14.33
C ASP A 194 -16.04 -2.05 -13.89
N HIS A 195 -17.35 -2.00 -13.56
CA HIS A 195 -17.96 -0.80 -13.02
C HIS A 195 -17.32 -0.39 -11.68
N VAL A 196 -17.13 -1.33 -10.73
CA VAL A 196 -16.53 -1.04 -9.43
C VAL A 196 -15.07 -0.60 -9.58
N VAL A 197 -14.28 -1.24 -10.44
CA VAL A 197 -12.90 -0.82 -10.70
C VAL A 197 -12.86 0.61 -11.25
N SER A 198 -13.74 0.93 -12.21
CA SER A 198 -13.84 2.30 -12.74
C SER A 198 -14.28 3.31 -11.66
N ASP A 199 -15.24 2.94 -10.82
CA ASP A 199 -15.73 3.79 -9.74
C ASP A 199 -14.66 4.02 -8.66
N LEU A 200 -13.94 2.96 -8.26
CA LEU A 200 -12.84 3.06 -7.30
C LEU A 200 -11.68 3.93 -7.80
N ALA A 201 -11.49 4.05 -9.10
CA ALA A 201 -10.48 4.92 -9.71
C ALA A 201 -11.00 6.35 -9.97
N SER A 202 -12.29 6.60 -9.80
CA SER A 202 -12.93 7.89 -10.12
C SER A 202 -12.75 8.91 -9.01
N GLU A 203 -12.57 10.17 -9.37
CA GLU A 203 -12.62 11.32 -8.44
C GLU A 203 -14.06 11.62 -7.97
N SER A 204 -15.08 11.11 -8.69
CA SER A 204 -16.49 11.30 -8.39
C SER A 204 -17.20 9.95 -8.34
N PRO A 205 -17.07 9.19 -7.23
CA PRO A 205 -17.66 7.88 -7.11
C PRO A 205 -19.20 7.93 -7.10
N CYS A 206 -19.83 6.95 -7.73
CA CYS A 206 -21.30 6.83 -7.75
C CYS A 206 -21.85 6.37 -6.39
N GLY A 207 -21.03 5.76 -5.57
CA GLY A 207 -21.34 5.34 -4.20
C GLY A 207 -20.07 4.95 -3.43
N ARG A 208 -20.20 4.87 -2.12
CA ARG A 208 -19.05 4.61 -1.23
C ARG A 208 -18.98 3.17 -0.71
N LEU A 209 -20.00 2.37 -0.97
CA LEU A 209 -20.10 0.99 -0.50
C LEU A 209 -20.25 0.03 -1.68
N THR A 210 -19.38 -0.96 -1.75
CA THR A 210 -19.51 -2.11 -2.64
C THR A 210 -19.59 -3.37 -1.79
N ILE A 211 -20.53 -4.24 -2.08
CA ILE A 211 -20.73 -5.51 -1.36
C ILE A 211 -20.63 -6.67 -2.36
N LEU A 212 -19.77 -7.65 -2.06
CA LEU A 212 -19.69 -8.93 -2.76
C LEU A 212 -20.33 -9.99 -1.88
N SER A 213 -21.41 -10.60 -2.36
CA SER A 213 -22.16 -11.63 -1.67
C SER A 213 -22.13 -12.94 -2.45
N GLY A 214 -22.19 -14.06 -1.76
CA GLY A 214 -22.24 -15.39 -2.39
C GLY A 214 -21.72 -16.47 -1.46
N SER A 215 -22.04 -17.74 -1.74
CA SER A 215 -21.59 -18.87 -0.93
C SER A 215 -20.06 -18.96 -0.83
N PRO A 216 -19.51 -19.65 0.19
CA PRO A 216 -18.06 -19.88 0.31
C PRO A 216 -17.50 -20.54 -0.95
N GLY A 217 -16.26 -20.19 -1.30
CA GLY A 217 -15.55 -20.80 -2.43
C GLY A 217 -15.91 -20.23 -3.81
N THR A 218 -16.81 -19.24 -3.94
CA THR A 218 -17.18 -18.63 -5.23
C THR A 218 -16.16 -17.64 -5.78
N GLY A 219 -15.10 -17.29 -5.03
CA GLY A 219 -14.00 -16.45 -5.51
C GLY A 219 -14.11 -14.96 -5.15
N LYS A 220 -14.94 -14.58 -4.16
CA LYS A 220 -15.09 -13.18 -3.69
C LYS A 220 -13.77 -12.51 -3.32
N THR A 221 -12.98 -13.16 -2.46
CA THR A 221 -11.64 -12.65 -2.06
C THR A 221 -10.69 -12.51 -3.26
N TYR A 222 -10.82 -13.38 -4.27
CA TYR A 222 -10.03 -13.25 -5.48
C TYR A 222 -10.42 -12.04 -6.33
N LEU A 223 -11.75 -11.74 -6.42
CA LEU A 223 -12.22 -10.49 -7.03
C LEU A 223 -11.68 -9.26 -6.30
N VAL A 224 -11.73 -9.25 -4.96
CA VAL A 224 -11.15 -8.17 -4.16
C VAL A 224 -9.66 -7.99 -4.48
N ARG A 225 -8.87 -9.08 -4.45
CA ARG A 225 -7.43 -9.02 -4.78
C ARG A 225 -7.16 -8.49 -6.19
N SER A 226 -8.02 -8.83 -7.15
CA SER A 226 -7.86 -8.31 -8.51
C SER A 226 -8.20 -6.82 -8.62
N MET A 227 -9.15 -6.32 -7.82
CA MET A 227 -9.43 -4.88 -7.71
C MET A 227 -8.22 -4.12 -7.14
N LEU A 228 -7.52 -4.68 -6.15
CA LEU A 228 -6.27 -4.09 -5.64
C LEU A 228 -5.21 -3.93 -6.74
N GLY A 229 -5.11 -4.92 -7.63
CA GLY A 229 -4.19 -4.86 -8.77
C GLY A 229 -4.62 -3.87 -9.87
N ALA A 230 -5.93 -3.68 -10.03
CA ALA A 230 -6.50 -2.83 -11.07
C ALA A 230 -6.53 -1.34 -10.70
N VAL A 231 -6.67 -1.01 -9.40
CA VAL A 231 -6.82 0.37 -8.91
C VAL A 231 -5.57 0.81 -8.15
N LYS A 232 -4.59 1.35 -8.87
CA LYS A 232 -3.27 1.73 -8.33
C LYS A 232 -3.28 3.01 -7.48
N GLN A 233 -4.30 3.83 -7.63
CA GLN A 233 -4.39 5.15 -7.00
C GLN A 233 -5.19 5.13 -5.69
N ALA A 234 -5.42 3.97 -5.10
CA ALA A 234 -6.15 3.80 -3.85
C ALA A 234 -5.27 3.19 -2.75
N ALA A 235 -5.45 3.66 -1.52
CA ALA A 235 -4.92 3.01 -0.33
C ALA A 235 -5.93 1.97 0.17
N PHE A 236 -5.60 0.69 0.07
CA PHE A 236 -6.45 -0.39 0.53
C PHE A 236 -6.14 -0.74 1.98
N VAL A 237 -7.09 -0.51 2.89
CA VAL A 237 -6.92 -0.76 4.32
C VAL A 237 -7.73 -2.00 4.72
N VAL A 238 -7.05 -3.08 5.01
CA VAL A 238 -7.68 -4.30 5.55
C VAL A 238 -8.09 -4.05 7.00
N VAL A 239 -9.36 -4.21 7.28
CA VAL A 239 -9.93 -4.06 8.62
C VAL A 239 -10.11 -5.45 9.24
N PRO A 240 -9.40 -5.77 10.34
CA PRO A 240 -9.62 -7.02 11.05
C PRO A 240 -11.08 -7.16 11.52
N PRO A 241 -11.69 -8.35 11.46
CA PRO A 241 -13.11 -8.53 11.77
C PRO A 241 -13.54 -8.00 13.14
N HIS A 242 -12.68 -8.09 14.16
CA HIS A 242 -12.97 -7.60 15.50
C HIS A 242 -12.99 -6.08 15.63
N LEU A 243 -12.41 -5.34 14.66
CA LEU A 243 -12.43 -3.88 14.61
C LEU A 243 -13.56 -3.31 13.74
N ILE A 244 -14.28 -4.14 12.98
CA ILE A 244 -15.38 -3.66 12.14
C ILE A 244 -16.46 -2.91 12.93
N PRO A 245 -16.91 -3.39 14.13
CA PRO A 245 -17.90 -2.67 14.95
C PRO A 245 -17.41 -1.29 15.42
N GLU A 246 -16.10 -1.09 15.49
CA GLU A 246 -15.49 0.15 15.97
C GLU A 246 -15.28 1.20 14.86
N LEU A 247 -15.55 0.86 13.60
CA LEU A 247 -15.36 1.78 12.45
C LEU A 247 -16.20 3.07 12.55
N GLY A 248 -17.28 3.05 13.33
CA GLY A 248 -18.09 4.25 13.60
C GLY A 248 -17.52 5.17 14.68
N SER A 249 -16.43 4.77 15.36
CA SER A 249 -15.83 5.58 16.43
C SER A 249 -15.08 6.79 15.86
N PRO A 250 -15.27 7.99 16.42
CA PRO A 250 -14.49 9.18 16.05
C PRO A 250 -12.98 8.99 16.26
N GLU A 251 -12.57 8.10 17.12
CA GLU A 251 -11.16 7.81 17.45
C GLU A 251 -10.37 7.24 16.24
N ILE A 252 -11.06 6.72 15.23
CA ILE A 252 -10.42 6.22 14.00
C ILE A 252 -9.96 7.37 13.06
N LEU A 253 -10.55 8.56 13.18
CA LEU A 253 -10.29 9.67 12.28
C LEU A 253 -8.82 10.10 12.20
N PRO A 254 -8.05 10.16 13.30
CA PRO A 254 -6.62 10.48 13.22
C PRO A 254 -5.84 9.51 12.35
N ALA A 255 -6.12 8.19 12.46
CA ALA A 255 -5.47 7.16 11.66
C ALA A 255 -5.82 7.27 10.17
N LEU A 256 -7.09 7.53 9.83
CA LEU A 256 -7.54 7.76 8.45
C LEU A 256 -6.94 9.05 7.88
N THR A 257 -6.85 10.11 8.69
CA THR A 257 -6.23 11.38 8.27
C THR A 257 -4.74 11.20 8.02
N GLN A 258 -4.04 10.42 8.84
CA GLN A 258 -2.64 10.09 8.61
C GLN A 258 -2.47 9.33 7.30
N ALA A 259 -3.27 8.29 7.05
CA ALA A 259 -3.22 7.55 5.79
C ALA A 259 -3.49 8.45 4.59
N LYS A 260 -4.45 9.39 4.69
CA LYS A 260 -4.74 10.37 3.64
C LYS A 260 -3.57 11.31 3.36
N ASN A 261 -2.82 11.70 4.40
CA ASN A 261 -1.64 12.55 4.25
C ASN A 261 -0.45 11.81 3.60
N GLU A 262 -0.37 10.51 3.82
CA GLU A 262 0.67 9.65 3.20
C GLU A 262 0.29 9.26 1.76
N PHE A 263 -1.01 9.24 1.45
CA PHE A 263 -1.54 8.78 0.19
C PHE A 263 -2.58 9.74 -0.39
N ASN A 264 -2.34 10.26 -1.57
CA ASN A 264 -3.19 11.28 -2.21
C ASN A 264 -4.40 10.71 -3.00
N GLY A 265 -4.79 9.47 -2.74
CA GLY A 265 -5.93 8.80 -3.39
C GLY A 265 -7.09 8.48 -2.42
N PRO A 266 -8.11 7.77 -2.87
CA PRO A 266 -9.17 7.26 -2.02
C PRO A 266 -8.64 6.23 -1.01
N ILE A 267 -9.25 6.21 0.19
CA ILE A 267 -9.02 5.18 1.19
C ILE A 267 -10.12 4.13 1.04
N VAL A 268 -9.75 2.91 0.66
CA VAL A 268 -10.69 1.81 0.47
C VAL A 268 -10.56 0.85 1.67
N LEU A 269 -11.55 0.84 2.55
CA LEU A 269 -11.63 -0.10 3.66
C LEU A 269 -12.10 -1.46 3.16
N ILE A 270 -11.30 -2.50 3.36
CA ILE A 270 -11.64 -3.88 3.00
C ILE A 270 -12.17 -4.58 4.25
N LEU A 271 -13.42 -5.04 4.18
CA LEU A 271 -14.10 -5.78 5.22
C LEU A 271 -14.34 -7.21 4.70
N GLU A 272 -13.41 -8.13 5.00
CA GLU A 272 -13.58 -9.54 4.63
C GLU A 272 -14.46 -10.27 5.64
N ASP A 273 -15.31 -11.18 5.15
CA ASP A 273 -16.23 -12.00 5.96
C ASP A 273 -17.06 -11.16 6.95
N ALA A 274 -17.60 -10.04 6.45
CA ALA A 274 -18.40 -9.11 7.23
C ALA A 274 -19.81 -9.64 7.53
N ASP A 275 -20.01 -10.97 7.61
CA ASP A 275 -21.29 -11.63 7.81
C ASP A 275 -21.98 -11.14 9.09
N LYS A 276 -21.25 -11.07 10.20
CA LYS A 276 -21.79 -10.62 11.49
C LYS A 276 -22.31 -9.19 11.44
N VAL A 277 -21.64 -8.34 10.67
CA VAL A 277 -21.94 -6.91 10.57
C VAL A 277 -23.02 -6.63 9.51
N LEU A 278 -23.08 -7.44 8.47
CA LEU A 278 -24.03 -7.25 7.35
C LEU A 278 -25.32 -8.04 7.52
N VAL A 279 -25.31 -9.17 8.25
CA VAL A 279 -26.41 -10.16 8.28
C VAL A 279 -27.06 -10.28 9.65
N ASP A 280 -26.39 -9.88 10.72
CA ASP A 280 -26.91 -10.09 12.08
C ASP A 280 -28.15 -9.23 12.35
N ARG A 281 -29.19 -9.87 12.87
CA ARG A 281 -30.53 -9.32 13.06
C ARG A 281 -30.66 -8.31 14.20
N GLY A 282 -29.55 -7.99 14.87
CA GLY A 282 -29.45 -6.98 15.91
C GLY A 282 -29.13 -5.60 15.35
N GLN A 283 -29.79 -4.57 15.81
CA GLN A 283 -29.62 -3.17 15.35
C GLN A 283 -28.20 -2.58 15.53
N GLY A 284 -27.26 -3.33 16.12
CA GLY A 284 -25.93 -2.81 16.51
C GLY A 284 -24.88 -2.77 15.40
N ASP A 285 -24.84 -3.78 14.55
CA ASP A 285 -23.64 -3.99 13.71
C ASP A 285 -23.69 -3.24 12.38
N MET A 286 -24.88 -3.13 11.74
CA MET A 286 -25.08 -2.23 10.61
C MET A 286 -24.88 -0.74 10.98
N ALA A 287 -24.99 -0.41 12.28
CA ALA A 287 -24.76 0.94 12.76
C ALA A 287 -23.31 1.40 12.52
N ALA A 288 -22.31 0.53 12.63
CA ALA A 288 -20.90 0.87 12.39
C ALA A 288 -20.65 1.25 10.93
N ILE A 289 -21.15 0.45 9.97
CA ILE A 289 -21.04 0.77 8.53
C ILE A 289 -21.87 2.01 8.21
N SER A 290 -23.08 2.12 8.75
CA SER A 290 -23.93 3.31 8.55
C SER A 290 -23.30 4.57 9.12
N SER A 291 -22.64 4.48 10.30
CA SER A 291 -21.91 5.60 10.89
C SER A 291 -20.69 5.99 10.05
N MET A 292 -19.95 5.02 9.54
CA MET A 292 -18.83 5.29 8.62
C MET A 292 -19.31 5.90 7.30
N LEU A 293 -20.43 5.42 6.74
CA LEU A 293 -21.04 6.03 5.56
C LEU A 293 -21.54 7.46 5.84
N ASN A 294 -22.10 7.71 7.03
CA ASN A 294 -22.51 9.04 7.45
C ASN A 294 -21.30 9.99 7.60
N LEU A 295 -20.18 9.50 8.12
CA LEU A 295 -18.92 10.25 8.12
C LEU A 295 -18.45 10.52 6.68
N GLY A 296 -18.62 9.53 5.80
CA GLY A 296 -18.31 9.64 4.37
C GLY A 296 -19.19 10.64 3.61
N ASP A 297 -20.44 10.81 4.00
CA ASP A 297 -21.40 11.72 3.35
C ASP A 297 -21.21 13.18 3.80
N GLY A 298 -20.49 13.43 4.89
CA GLY A 298 -20.22 14.77 5.42
C GLY A 298 -18.97 15.44 4.81
N ILE A 299 -18.63 16.61 5.34
CA ILE A 299 -17.43 17.37 4.92
C ILE A 299 -16.16 16.53 5.07
N LEU A 300 -16.05 15.74 6.14
CA LEU A 300 -14.93 14.82 6.37
C LEU A 300 -14.82 13.76 5.27
N GLY A 301 -15.94 13.23 4.80
CA GLY A 301 -15.95 12.23 3.75
C GLY A 301 -15.51 12.76 2.38
N ALA A 302 -15.79 14.03 2.11
CA ALA A 302 -15.29 14.68 0.91
C ALA A 302 -13.76 14.86 0.97
N VAL A 303 -13.22 15.16 2.15
CA VAL A 303 -11.77 15.33 2.36
C VAL A 303 -11.03 14.00 2.38
N LEU A 304 -11.55 12.99 3.08
CA LEU A 304 -10.89 11.71 3.27
C LEU A 304 -11.12 10.73 2.10
N ASP A 305 -12.19 10.91 1.33
CA ASP A 305 -12.64 10.02 0.25
C ASP A 305 -12.61 8.54 0.66
N ILE A 306 -13.38 8.24 1.73
CA ILE A 306 -13.46 6.87 2.27
C ILE A 306 -14.47 6.07 1.45
N ARG A 307 -14.06 4.87 1.03
CA ARG A 307 -14.88 3.88 0.32
C ARG A 307 -14.79 2.55 1.05
N ILE A 308 -15.81 1.71 0.93
CA ILE A 308 -15.90 0.42 1.62
C ILE A 308 -16.11 -0.68 0.59
N LEU A 309 -15.30 -1.71 0.68
CA LEU A 309 -15.40 -2.93 -0.11
C LEU A 309 -15.60 -4.11 0.85
N ALA A 310 -16.81 -4.63 0.96
CA ALA A 310 -17.16 -5.66 1.90
C ALA A 310 -17.45 -7.00 1.21
N THR A 311 -17.05 -8.12 1.82
CA THR A 311 -17.44 -9.45 1.39
C THR A 311 -18.32 -10.12 2.45
N THR A 312 -19.30 -10.92 2.00
CA THR A 312 -20.18 -11.72 2.87
C THR A 312 -20.49 -13.08 2.25
N ASN A 313 -20.71 -14.08 3.09
CA ASN A 313 -21.14 -15.41 2.68
C ASN A 313 -22.66 -15.56 2.65
N ALA A 314 -23.39 -14.53 3.04
CA ALA A 314 -24.85 -14.52 2.98
C ALA A 314 -25.31 -14.52 1.52
N GLU A 315 -26.12 -15.51 1.15
CA GLU A 315 -26.69 -15.60 -0.21
C GLU A 315 -27.73 -14.50 -0.48
N LYS A 316 -28.41 -14.03 0.54
CA LYS A 316 -29.39 -12.95 0.46
C LYS A 316 -29.16 -11.97 1.60
N LEU A 317 -28.74 -10.78 1.24
CA LEU A 317 -28.53 -9.71 2.20
C LEU A 317 -29.78 -8.83 2.26
N VAL A 318 -30.37 -8.72 3.45
CA VAL A 318 -31.42 -7.74 3.73
C VAL A 318 -30.73 -6.44 4.17
N MET A 319 -30.47 -5.57 3.20
CA MET A 319 -29.85 -4.28 3.47
C MET A 319 -30.86 -3.27 3.98
N ASP A 320 -30.43 -2.45 4.96
CA ASP A 320 -31.15 -1.28 5.41
C ASP A 320 -31.44 -0.34 4.19
N PRO A 321 -32.66 0.15 4.06
CA PRO A 321 -33.04 1.11 3.01
C PRO A 321 -32.12 2.33 2.97
N ALA A 322 -31.58 2.79 4.11
CA ALA A 322 -30.63 3.90 4.18
C ALA A 322 -29.30 3.61 3.48
N THR A 323 -28.84 2.35 3.49
CA THR A 323 -27.62 1.91 2.81
C THR A 323 -27.80 1.88 1.29
N ARG A 324 -29.03 1.64 0.80
CA ARG A 324 -29.37 1.58 -0.64
C ARG A 324 -29.57 2.96 -1.28
N ARG A 325 -29.50 4.04 -0.52
CA ARG A 325 -29.65 5.40 -1.07
C ARG A 325 -28.59 5.68 -2.14
N ARG A 326 -29.01 6.42 -3.17
CA ARG A 326 -28.08 6.91 -4.20
C ARG A 326 -26.94 7.70 -3.53
N GLY A 327 -25.71 7.47 -3.99
CA GLY A 327 -24.49 8.04 -3.42
C GLY A 327 -23.88 7.20 -2.28
N ARG A 328 -24.61 6.21 -1.71
CA ARG A 328 -24.06 5.29 -0.70
C ARG A 328 -23.64 3.96 -1.28
N LEU A 329 -24.59 3.21 -1.88
CA LEU A 329 -24.29 1.93 -2.52
C LEU A 329 -23.80 2.18 -3.95
N CYS A 330 -22.57 1.81 -4.22
CA CYS A 330 -22.01 1.77 -5.58
C CYS A 330 -22.53 0.52 -6.29
N ARG A 331 -22.28 -0.66 -5.71
CA ARG A 331 -22.68 -1.92 -6.32
C ARG A 331 -22.90 -3.03 -5.28
N TYR A 332 -23.87 -3.91 -5.59
CA TYR A 332 -24.04 -5.18 -4.94
C TYR A 332 -23.77 -6.28 -5.98
N ILE A 333 -22.71 -7.05 -5.75
CA ILE A 333 -22.25 -8.10 -6.67
C ILE A 333 -22.61 -9.45 -6.08
N GLN A 334 -23.52 -10.18 -6.75
CA GLN A 334 -23.85 -11.55 -6.39
C GLN A 334 -22.89 -12.50 -7.11
N VAL A 335 -22.03 -13.20 -6.36
CA VAL A 335 -21.04 -14.15 -6.90
C VAL A 335 -21.55 -15.55 -6.65
N ASP A 336 -22.33 -16.06 -7.61
CA ASP A 336 -22.92 -17.39 -7.54
C ASP A 336 -21.94 -18.49 -7.95
N PRO A 337 -22.18 -19.76 -7.54
CA PRO A 337 -21.46 -20.90 -8.07
C PRO A 337 -21.54 -20.96 -9.60
N LEU A 338 -20.48 -21.49 -10.21
CA LEU A 338 -20.38 -21.59 -11.66
C LEU A 338 -21.40 -22.56 -12.23
N GLN A 339 -22.10 -22.16 -13.28
CA GLN A 339 -22.95 -23.08 -14.05
C GLN A 339 -22.09 -24.20 -14.63
N PRO A 340 -22.64 -25.41 -14.82
CA PRO A 340 -21.92 -26.60 -15.26
C PRO A 340 -21.01 -26.39 -16.48
N ALA A 341 -21.50 -25.67 -17.49
CA ALA A 341 -20.74 -25.38 -18.70
C ALA A 341 -19.53 -24.45 -18.43
N VAL A 342 -19.69 -23.47 -17.53
CA VAL A 342 -18.62 -22.55 -17.15
C VAL A 342 -17.58 -23.26 -16.27
N ALA A 343 -18.04 -24.10 -15.32
CA ALA A 343 -17.15 -24.93 -14.50
C ALA A 343 -16.30 -25.87 -15.38
N ALA A 344 -16.94 -26.54 -16.37
CA ALA A 344 -16.25 -27.39 -17.33
C ALA A 344 -15.19 -26.61 -18.14
N SER A 345 -15.53 -25.43 -18.63
CA SER A 345 -14.59 -24.58 -19.36
C SER A 345 -13.44 -24.11 -18.48
N ALA A 346 -13.69 -23.77 -17.22
CA ALA A 346 -12.66 -23.38 -16.26
C ALA A 346 -11.69 -24.54 -15.98
N PHE A 347 -12.20 -25.76 -15.74
CA PHE A 347 -11.39 -26.96 -15.57
C PHE A 347 -10.51 -27.25 -16.79
N GLN A 348 -11.11 -27.22 -18.00
CA GLN A 348 -10.38 -27.47 -19.26
C GLN A 348 -9.28 -26.42 -19.47
N ARG A 349 -9.53 -25.15 -19.16
CA ARG A 349 -8.52 -24.08 -19.26
C ARG A 349 -7.36 -24.32 -18.30
N LEU A 350 -7.62 -24.77 -17.07
CA LEU A 350 -6.58 -25.05 -16.07
C LEU A 350 -5.75 -26.27 -16.42
N THR A 351 -6.38 -27.34 -16.87
CA THR A 351 -5.73 -28.66 -17.00
C THR A 351 -5.35 -29.04 -18.43
N GLY A 352 -5.95 -28.39 -19.42
CA GLY A 352 -5.88 -28.84 -20.83
C GLY A 352 -6.59 -30.16 -21.11
N ARG A 353 -7.32 -30.73 -20.13
CA ARG A 353 -7.97 -32.04 -20.23
C ARG A 353 -9.49 -31.91 -20.37
N ALA A 354 -10.12 -33.00 -20.79
CA ALA A 354 -11.58 -33.09 -20.77
C ALA A 354 -12.11 -32.93 -19.34
N SER A 355 -13.11 -32.10 -19.16
CA SER A 355 -13.72 -31.82 -17.86
C SER A 355 -14.49 -33.04 -17.32
N PRO A 356 -14.51 -33.25 -15.99
CA PRO A 356 -15.52 -34.09 -15.36
C PRO A 356 -16.92 -33.55 -15.66
N ARG A 357 -17.96 -34.36 -15.50
CA ARG A 357 -19.34 -33.89 -15.65
C ARG A 357 -19.80 -33.17 -14.40
N TYR A 358 -19.97 -31.88 -14.51
CA TYR A 358 -20.63 -31.07 -13.49
C TYR A 358 -22.15 -31.16 -13.69
N GLY A 359 -22.85 -31.80 -12.74
CA GLY A 359 -24.33 -32.01 -12.83
C GLY A 359 -25.14 -30.85 -12.22
N ALA A 360 -24.48 -29.97 -11.46
CA ALA A 360 -25.08 -28.83 -10.74
C ALA A 360 -24.12 -27.64 -10.70
N PRO A 361 -24.60 -26.44 -10.35
CA PRO A 361 -23.74 -25.32 -10.08
C PRO A 361 -22.67 -25.67 -9.05
N THR A 362 -21.39 -25.37 -9.37
CA THR A 362 -20.20 -25.79 -8.62
C THR A 362 -19.38 -24.59 -8.18
N SER A 363 -18.86 -24.60 -6.96
CA SER A 363 -18.01 -23.50 -6.49
C SER A 363 -16.71 -23.42 -7.28
N LEU A 364 -16.15 -22.24 -7.41
CA LEU A 364 -14.85 -22.06 -8.05
C LEU A 364 -13.75 -22.83 -7.31
N ALA A 365 -13.85 -22.92 -5.98
CA ALA A 365 -12.91 -23.67 -5.16
C ALA A 365 -12.92 -25.17 -5.48
N ASP A 366 -14.09 -25.76 -5.71
CA ASP A 366 -14.22 -27.17 -6.08
C ASP A 366 -13.63 -27.43 -7.48
N VAL A 367 -13.89 -26.56 -8.46
CA VAL A 367 -13.31 -26.68 -9.80
C VAL A 367 -11.78 -26.64 -9.75
N TYR A 368 -11.21 -25.78 -8.91
CA TYR A 368 -9.75 -25.72 -8.70
C TYR A 368 -9.22 -26.92 -7.91
N GLY A 369 -10.03 -27.50 -7.00
CA GLY A 369 -9.77 -28.76 -6.33
C GLY A 369 -9.65 -29.90 -7.32
N ASP A 370 -10.68 -30.09 -8.15
CA ASP A 370 -10.71 -31.12 -9.21
C ASP A 370 -9.53 -30.95 -10.20
N ALA A 371 -9.16 -29.72 -10.53
CA ALA A 371 -8.02 -29.46 -11.39
C ALA A 371 -6.70 -29.87 -10.75
N ARG A 372 -6.52 -29.66 -9.42
CA ARG A 372 -5.34 -30.13 -8.68
C ARG A 372 -5.27 -31.65 -8.65
N ASP A 373 -6.39 -32.31 -8.41
CA ASP A 373 -6.49 -33.77 -8.41
C ASP A 373 -6.17 -34.34 -9.80
N ALA A 374 -6.46 -33.58 -10.85
CA ALA A 374 -6.06 -33.88 -12.22
C ALA A 374 -4.58 -33.52 -12.55
N GLY A 375 -3.81 -33.04 -11.56
CA GLY A 375 -2.38 -32.75 -11.71
C GLY A 375 -2.06 -31.29 -12.10
N TRP A 376 -3.04 -30.38 -12.06
CA TRP A 376 -2.75 -28.97 -12.22
C TRP A 376 -2.02 -28.42 -10.99
N VAL A 377 -0.93 -27.71 -11.24
CA VAL A 377 -0.16 -27.04 -10.20
C VAL A 377 -0.41 -25.54 -10.32
N ALA A 378 -0.84 -24.92 -9.22
CA ALA A 378 -0.98 -23.48 -9.19
C ALA A 378 0.35 -22.82 -9.58
N PRO A 379 0.36 -21.84 -10.50
CA PRO A 379 1.56 -21.05 -10.72
C PRO A 379 2.03 -20.52 -9.36
N PRO A 380 3.34 -20.48 -9.11
CA PRO A 380 3.85 -19.92 -7.87
C PRO A 380 3.18 -18.55 -7.72
N ILE A 381 2.54 -18.35 -6.58
CA ILE A 381 2.09 -16.99 -6.21
C ILE A 381 3.35 -16.18 -6.45
N ALA A 382 3.31 -15.22 -7.38
CA ALA A 382 4.37 -14.27 -7.52
C ALA A 382 4.46 -13.60 -6.14
N SER A 383 5.09 -14.34 -5.22
CA SER A 383 5.54 -13.77 -3.98
C SER A 383 6.44 -12.68 -4.49
N HIS A 384 6.14 -11.45 -4.19
CA HIS A 384 7.04 -10.33 -4.37
C HIS A 384 8.23 -10.50 -3.39
N ARG A 385 8.64 -11.74 -3.17
CA ARG A 385 10.02 -12.05 -2.78
C ARG A 385 10.79 -11.94 -4.10
N PRO A 386 11.60 -10.90 -4.27
CA PRO A 386 12.59 -10.95 -5.31
C PRO A 386 13.32 -12.26 -5.09
N THR A 387 13.42 -13.06 -6.11
CA THR A 387 14.39 -14.11 -6.18
C THR A 387 15.74 -13.41 -6.12
N ALA A 388 16.20 -13.12 -4.91
CA ALA A 388 17.56 -12.75 -4.67
C ALA A 388 18.38 -13.96 -5.16
N LYS A 389 18.93 -13.85 -6.36
CA LYS A 389 20.06 -14.69 -6.71
C LYS A 389 21.06 -14.47 -5.58
N PRO A 390 21.65 -15.52 -4.98
CA PRO A 390 22.67 -15.33 -3.96
C PRO A 390 23.78 -14.51 -4.62
N TYR A 391 23.90 -13.25 -4.20
CA TYR A 391 25.00 -12.42 -4.65
C TYR A 391 26.18 -12.72 -3.78
N VAL A 392 27.23 -13.27 -4.39
CA VAL A 392 28.59 -13.14 -3.88
C VAL A 392 28.94 -11.65 -4.05
N LEU A 393 29.11 -10.95 -2.96
CA LEU A 393 29.69 -9.60 -2.91
C LEU A 393 31.19 -9.70 -3.18
#